data_6e778d65b911990bb3c62c844f6b1703
#
_entry.id   6e778d65b911990bb3c62c844f6b1703
#
_cell.length_a   1.000
_cell.length_b   1.000
_cell.length_c   1.000
_cell.angle_alpha   90.00
_cell.angle_beta   90.00
_cell.angle_gamma   90.00
#
_symmetry.space_group_name_H-M   'P 1'
#
loop_
_entity.id
_entity.type
_entity.pdbx_description
1 polymer ?
#
loop_
_entity_poly.entity_id
_entity_poly.type
_entity_poly.pdbx_seq_one_letter_code
_entity_poly.pdbx_strand_id
1 'polypeptide(L)'
;MIEIRGLHNSALCYTPALEPTAELQIKTVCDQEAFAGCKIRIMPDVHAGKGCTIGTTMTIRDKIVPGMVGVDIGCGMETVRLAEKEIDFAALDALIRKEIPCGQNIRKDEHPLNGEIDLHRLRCSPYVSVERAKRSIGTLGGGNHFIEVDRGENGELYLVVHSGSRHLGTQVCKYYQDQGRFAMWGGARHQIDELIAEYRAAGRWKEIQSTINELRREHPIRIPKDLAYVEGKLFEDYIHDMRITQRFAVLNRKAMTDVILRGMGLTKVEEFTTIHNYIDTEKMILRKGAVSAEAGEKLLIPINMRDGSLICMGKGNEEWNCSAPHGAGRLMSRKQAFARLSMDEYAAEMEGIWSSCVVGDTLDESPMAYKPMDEIVSEIGPTADIIERIRPVYNFKAAE
;
A
#
# COMPACT_ATOMS: atom_id res chain seq x y z
N MET A 1 -24.52 2.52 1.70
CA MET A 1 -23.95 1.29 2.33
C MET A 1 -24.52 0.07 1.63
N ILE A 2 -23.66 -0.89 1.22
CA ILE A 2 -24.01 -2.11 0.48
C ILE A 2 -23.51 -3.32 1.29
N GLU A 3 -24.34 -4.36 1.46
CA GLU A 3 -23.90 -5.64 2.04
C GLU A 3 -23.66 -6.67 0.92
N ILE A 4 -22.44 -7.24 0.91
CA ILE A 4 -22.08 -8.34 0.00
C ILE A 4 -22.02 -9.63 0.80
N ARG A 5 -22.84 -10.62 0.42
CA ARG A 5 -22.92 -11.91 1.09
C ARG A 5 -22.22 -12.99 0.26
N GLY A 6 -21.32 -13.72 0.89
CA GLY A 6 -20.72 -14.94 0.37
C GLY A 6 -21.27 -16.19 1.04
N LEU A 7 -20.59 -17.33 0.80
CA LEU A 7 -20.99 -18.63 1.36
C LEU A 7 -20.72 -18.73 2.87
N HIS A 8 -19.70 -18.07 3.40
CA HIS A 8 -19.21 -18.25 4.77
C HIS A 8 -19.15 -16.96 5.57
N ASN A 9 -19.27 -15.80 4.90
CA ASN A 9 -19.16 -14.50 5.56
C ASN A 9 -19.92 -13.42 4.77
N SER A 10 -20.01 -12.20 5.34
CA SER A 10 -20.49 -11.01 4.64
C SER A 10 -19.55 -9.83 4.88
N ALA A 11 -19.56 -8.88 3.95
CA ALA A 11 -18.84 -7.62 4.04
C ALA A 11 -19.80 -6.45 3.97
N LEU A 12 -19.55 -5.40 4.78
CA LEU A 12 -20.25 -4.12 4.66
C LEU A 12 -19.38 -3.13 3.90
N CYS A 13 -19.92 -2.54 2.84
CA CYS A 13 -19.26 -1.59 1.97
C CYS A 13 -19.84 -0.19 2.22
N TYR A 14 -19.00 0.76 2.62
CA TYR A 14 -19.39 2.14 2.92
C TYR A 14 -19.27 3.03 1.68
N THR A 15 -19.88 2.59 0.60
CA THR A 15 -19.95 3.30 -0.68
C THR A 15 -21.34 3.19 -1.26
N PRO A 16 -21.83 4.19 -2.03
CA PRO A 16 -23.12 4.11 -2.71
C PRO A 16 -23.10 3.17 -3.92
N ALA A 17 -21.94 2.94 -4.53
CA ALA A 17 -21.81 2.13 -5.74
C ALA A 17 -20.50 1.31 -5.72
N LEU A 18 -20.53 0.13 -6.33
CA LEU A 18 -19.39 -0.75 -6.53
C LEU A 18 -19.23 -1.07 -8.02
N GLU A 19 -17.99 -1.09 -8.50
CA GLU A 19 -17.73 -1.65 -9.81
C GLU A 19 -17.82 -3.20 -9.77
N PRO A 20 -18.28 -3.86 -10.84
CA PRO A 20 -18.53 -5.31 -10.85
C PRO A 20 -17.31 -6.15 -10.46
N THR A 21 -16.11 -5.72 -10.84
CA THR A 21 -14.85 -6.42 -10.49
C THR A 21 -14.59 -6.37 -8.99
N ALA A 22 -14.81 -5.21 -8.35
CA ALA A 22 -14.64 -5.05 -6.91
C ALA A 22 -15.68 -5.88 -6.15
N GLU A 23 -16.93 -5.86 -6.57
CA GLU A 23 -18.01 -6.67 -5.98
C GLU A 23 -17.66 -8.17 -6.02
N LEU A 24 -17.21 -8.68 -7.17
CA LEU A 24 -16.78 -10.07 -7.32
C LEU A 24 -15.61 -10.42 -6.40
N GLN A 25 -14.62 -9.53 -6.26
CA GLN A 25 -13.49 -9.74 -5.37
C GLN A 25 -13.93 -9.82 -3.90
N ILE A 26 -14.80 -8.92 -3.46
CA ILE A 26 -15.35 -8.93 -2.08
C ILE A 26 -16.13 -10.23 -1.85
N LYS A 27 -17.02 -10.60 -2.78
CA LYS A 27 -17.77 -11.85 -2.69
C LYS A 27 -16.84 -13.06 -2.62
N THR A 28 -15.79 -13.09 -3.43
CA THR A 28 -14.79 -14.18 -3.43
C THR A 28 -14.11 -14.34 -2.07
N VAL A 29 -13.79 -13.23 -1.37
CA VAL A 29 -13.28 -13.28 0.01
C VAL A 29 -14.33 -13.83 0.96
N CYS A 30 -15.59 -13.37 0.87
CA CYS A 30 -16.69 -13.82 1.72
C CYS A 30 -17.10 -15.29 1.46
N ASP A 31 -16.77 -15.85 0.30
CA ASP A 31 -16.99 -17.25 -0.04
C ASP A 31 -15.95 -18.21 0.61
N GLN A 32 -14.87 -17.68 1.26
CA GLN A 32 -13.85 -18.52 1.86
C GLN A 32 -14.19 -18.88 3.31
N GLU A 33 -14.26 -20.16 3.62
CA GLU A 33 -14.44 -20.68 4.98
C GLU A 33 -13.35 -20.21 5.96
N ALA A 34 -12.13 -20.01 5.45
CA ALA A 34 -10.98 -19.53 6.20
C ALA A 34 -11.21 -18.17 6.89
N PHE A 35 -12.15 -17.37 6.41
CA PHE A 35 -12.46 -16.02 6.94
C PHE A 35 -13.85 -15.98 7.61
N ALA A 36 -14.47 -17.14 7.87
CA ALA A 36 -15.73 -17.21 8.59
C ALA A 36 -15.64 -16.49 9.95
N GLY A 37 -16.59 -15.61 10.22
CA GLY A 37 -16.65 -14.81 11.45
C GLY A 37 -15.60 -13.71 11.59
N CYS A 38 -14.81 -13.41 10.56
CA CYS A 38 -14.02 -12.19 10.48
C CYS A 38 -14.95 -11.01 10.14
N LYS A 39 -14.73 -9.85 10.77
CA LYS A 39 -15.46 -8.61 10.47
C LYS A 39 -14.82 -7.94 9.26
N ILE A 40 -15.49 -7.99 8.10
CA ILE A 40 -14.98 -7.41 6.85
C ILE A 40 -15.69 -6.09 6.60
N ARG A 41 -14.91 -5.01 6.42
CA ARG A 41 -15.40 -3.66 6.16
C ARG A 41 -14.65 -3.06 4.98
N ILE A 42 -15.39 -2.45 4.08
CA ILE A 42 -14.87 -1.91 2.82
C ILE A 42 -15.09 -0.40 2.81
N MET A 43 -13.99 0.34 2.66
CA MET A 43 -13.97 1.80 2.71
C MET A 43 -14.57 2.45 1.44
N PRO A 44 -15.00 3.73 1.50
CA PRO A 44 -15.61 4.44 0.38
C PRO A 44 -14.77 4.52 -0.90
N ASP A 45 -13.45 4.58 -0.76
CA ASP A 45 -12.47 4.66 -1.86
C ASP A 45 -12.22 3.31 -2.56
N VAL A 46 -13.05 2.30 -2.28
CA VAL A 46 -12.92 0.95 -2.82
C VAL A 46 -12.78 0.91 -4.34
N HIS A 47 -11.84 0.09 -4.79
CA HIS A 47 -11.65 -0.26 -6.20
C HIS A 47 -10.96 -1.62 -6.33
N ALA A 48 -10.99 -2.21 -7.53
CA ALA A 48 -10.37 -3.51 -7.77
C ALA A 48 -8.86 -3.48 -7.49
N GLY A 49 -8.37 -4.51 -6.80
CA GLY A 49 -6.96 -4.69 -6.44
C GLY A 49 -6.46 -6.08 -6.79
N LYS A 50 -5.19 -6.37 -6.49
CA LYS A 50 -4.63 -7.71 -6.64
C LYS A 50 -5.04 -8.58 -5.46
N GLY A 51 -5.76 -9.66 -5.70
CA GLY A 51 -6.20 -10.63 -4.71
C GLY A 51 -7.50 -10.24 -3.98
N CYS A 52 -7.58 -9.02 -3.48
CA CYS A 52 -8.81 -8.42 -2.95
C CYS A 52 -8.84 -6.93 -3.27
N THR A 53 -9.98 -6.28 -3.01
CA THR A 53 -10.14 -4.84 -3.21
C THR A 53 -9.18 -4.02 -2.36
N ILE A 54 -8.75 -2.87 -2.87
CA ILE A 54 -8.18 -1.76 -2.12
C ILE A 54 -9.33 -1.11 -1.33
N GLY A 55 -9.09 -0.60 -0.14
CA GLY A 55 -10.12 -0.13 0.79
C GLY A 55 -10.65 -1.24 1.71
N THR A 56 -9.99 -2.41 1.77
CA THR A 56 -10.42 -3.54 2.60
C THR A 56 -9.83 -3.48 4.01
N THR A 57 -10.69 -3.63 5.02
CA THR A 57 -10.28 -3.93 6.39
C THR A 57 -10.93 -5.22 6.87
N MET A 58 -10.20 -6.00 7.65
CA MET A 58 -10.70 -7.29 8.16
C MET A 58 -10.07 -7.61 9.52
N THR A 59 -10.88 -8.05 10.47
CA THR A 59 -10.35 -8.63 11.71
C THR A 59 -9.67 -9.96 11.44
N ILE A 60 -8.53 -10.20 12.07
CA ILE A 60 -7.74 -11.42 11.92
C ILE A 60 -7.88 -12.30 13.16
N ARG A 61 -7.91 -13.60 12.96
CA ARG A 61 -7.88 -14.60 14.03
C ARG A 61 -6.54 -15.37 14.01
N ASP A 62 -6.47 -16.37 13.17
CA ASP A 62 -5.37 -17.34 13.08
C ASP A 62 -4.80 -17.51 11.67
N LYS A 63 -5.36 -16.78 10.69
CA LYS A 63 -5.00 -16.85 9.28
C LYS A 63 -4.78 -15.46 8.69
N ILE A 64 -3.72 -15.31 7.92
CA ILE A 64 -3.41 -14.07 7.20
C ILE A 64 -3.14 -14.40 5.73
N VAL A 65 -3.74 -13.61 4.84
CA VAL A 65 -3.36 -13.58 3.42
C VAL A 65 -2.36 -12.45 3.20
N PRO A 66 -1.07 -12.73 2.96
CA PRO A 66 -0.06 -11.68 2.76
C PRO A 66 -0.43 -10.70 1.64
N GLY A 67 -1.02 -11.19 0.54
CA GLY A 67 -1.52 -10.36 -0.57
C GLY A 67 -2.68 -9.43 -0.20
N MET A 68 -3.44 -9.73 0.87
CA MET A 68 -4.48 -8.85 1.40
C MET A 68 -3.94 -7.75 2.32
N VAL A 69 -2.71 -7.84 2.81
CA VAL A 69 -2.01 -6.71 3.44
C VAL A 69 -1.51 -5.74 2.37
N GLY A 70 -1.12 -6.28 1.23
CA GLY A 70 -0.55 -5.55 0.10
C GLY A 70 0.93 -5.87 -0.10
N VAL A 71 1.39 -5.68 -1.34
CA VAL A 71 2.80 -5.94 -1.69
C VAL A 71 3.74 -4.84 -1.21
N ASP A 72 3.23 -3.63 -1.01
CA ASP A 72 3.99 -2.51 -0.44
C ASP A 72 3.61 -2.36 1.04
N ILE A 73 4.15 -3.27 1.86
CA ILE A 73 3.92 -3.32 3.31
C ILE A 73 4.39 -2.01 3.96
N GLY A 74 3.52 -1.38 4.76
CA GLY A 74 3.86 -0.14 5.45
C GLY A 74 3.87 1.10 4.56
N CYS A 75 3.34 1.01 3.31
CA CYS A 75 3.11 2.18 2.49
C CYS A 75 2.24 3.20 3.24
N GLY A 76 2.56 4.48 3.10
CA GLY A 76 1.89 5.54 3.82
C GLY A 76 2.49 6.90 3.55
N MET A 77 1.96 7.90 4.21
CA MET A 77 2.38 9.30 4.14
C MET A 77 3.10 9.73 5.41
N GLU A 78 4.16 10.49 5.24
CA GLU A 78 4.75 11.32 6.28
C GLU A 78 4.33 12.75 6.01
N THR A 79 3.66 13.38 6.97
CA THR A 79 3.12 14.75 6.84
C THR A 79 3.82 15.65 7.83
N VAL A 80 4.45 16.73 7.34
CA VAL A 80 5.20 17.68 8.14
C VAL A 80 4.65 19.08 7.93
N ARG A 81 4.15 19.71 8.99
CA ARG A 81 3.82 21.13 8.98
C ARG A 81 5.09 21.96 9.14
N LEU A 82 5.27 22.93 8.26
CA LEU A 82 6.46 23.80 8.18
C LEU A 82 6.24 25.13 8.89
N ALA A 83 7.30 25.74 9.37
CA ALA A 83 7.27 27.09 9.92
C ALA A 83 7.24 28.14 8.80
N GLU A 84 7.89 27.85 7.69
CA GLU A 84 7.98 28.70 6.51
C GLU A 84 6.63 28.81 5.81
N LYS A 85 6.36 29.98 5.21
CA LYS A 85 5.11 30.25 4.46
C LYS A 85 5.33 30.24 2.94
N GLU A 86 6.59 30.25 2.51
CA GLU A 86 6.98 30.23 1.11
C GLU A 86 8.20 29.33 0.91
N ILE A 87 8.26 28.64 -0.23
CA ILE A 87 9.35 27.75 -0.64
C ILE A 87 9.70 28.03 -2.10
N ASP A 88 10.97 28.02 -2.44
CA ASP A 88 11.43 28.00 -3.83
C ASP A 88 11.22 26.58 -4.40
N PHE A 89 10.14 26.41 -5.19
CA PHE A 89 9.77 25.11 -5.76
C PHE A 89 10.76 24.62 -6.82
N ALA A 90 11.43 25.54 -7.55
CA ALA A 90 12.45 25.16 -8.52
C ALA A 90 13.69 24.59 -7.80
N ALA A 91 14.10 25.21 -6.72
CA ALA A 91 15.18 24.70 -5.87
C ALA A 91 14.79 23.37 -5.20
N LEU A 92 13.54 23.22 -4.72
CA LEU A 92 13.02 21.99 -4.16
C LEU A 92 13.03 20.85 -5.17
N ASP A 93 12.54 21.08 -6.40
CA ASP A 93 12.54 20.08 -7.48
C ASP A 93 13.95 19.63 -7.84
N ALA A 94 14.87 20.58 -7.96
CA ALA A 94 16.27 20.28 -8.23
C ALA A 94 16.92 19.45 -7.12
N LEU A 95 16.63 19.76 -5.86
CA LEU A 95 17.09 18.99 -4.69
C LEU A 95 16.54 17.56 -4.73
N ILE A 96 15.20 17.39 -4.93
CA ILE A 96 14.56 16.09 -4.99
C ILE A 96 15.20 15.23 -6.08
N ARG A 97 15.33 15.77 -7.30
CA ARG A 97 15.93 15.05 -8.43
C ARG A 97 17.38 14.64 -8.19
N LYS A 98 18.14 15.45 -7.46
CA LYS A 98 19.54 15.19 -7.16
C LYS A 98 19.72 14.16 -6.03
N GLU A 99 18.95 14.25 -4.97
CA GLU A 99 19.21 13.55 -3.70
C GLU A 99 18.30 12.35 -3.43
N ILE A 100 17.13 12.29 -4.09
CA ILE A 100 16.11 11.25 -3.86
C ILE A 100 15.94 10.38 -5.10
N PRO A 101 16.53 9.18 -5.15
CA PRO A 101 16.33 8.25 -6.26
C PRO A 101 14.87 7.86 -6.43
N CYS A 102 14.39 7.81 -7.69
CA CYS A 102 13.01 7.53 -8.07
C CYS A 102 12.90 6.28 -8.95
N GLY A 103 11.68 5.74 -9.09
CA GLY A 103 11.41 4.56 -9.89
C GLY A 103 12.12 3.33 -9.33
N GLN A 104 12.88 2.65 -10.18
CA GLN A 104 13.66 1.47 -9.80
C GLN A 104 15.06 1.80 -9.26
N ASN A 105 15.46 3.06 -9.29
CA ASN A 105 16.76 3.51 -8.83
C ASN A 105 16.88 3.40 -7.31
N ILE A 106 18.10 3.11 -6.85
CA ILE A 106 18.47 3.04 -5.43
C ILE A 106 19.73 3.87 -5.20
N ARG A 107 20.06 4.13 -3.96
CA ARG A 107 21.29 4.85 -3.56
C ARG A 107 22.51 4.03 -3.93
N LYS A 108 23.65 4.71 -4.15
CA LYS A 108 24.96 4.05 -4.34
C LYS A 108 25.41 3.41 -3.03
N ASP A 109 25.29 4.15 -1.93
CA ASP A 109 25.70 3.75 -0.59
C ASP A 109 24.49 3.56 0.33
N GLU A 110 24.68 2.82 1.42
CA GLU A 110 23.67 2.64 2.46
C GLU A 110 23.35 3.99 3.15
N HIS A 111 22.09 4.21 3.46
CA HIS A 111 21.69 5.38 4.23
C HIS A 111 22.01 5.18 5.73
N PRO A 112 22.46 6.22 6.48
CA PRO A 112 22.78 6.09 7.91
C PRO A 112 21.68 5.52 8.78
N LEU A 113 20.39 5.75 8.41
CA LEU A 113 19.24 5.17 9.13
C LEU A 113 19.17 3.64 9.05
N ASN A 114 20.00 2.97 8.24
CA ASN A 114 20.13 1.51 8.34
C ASN A 114 20.63 1.05 9.72
N GLY A 115 21.31 1.91 10.47
CA GLY A 115 21.70 1.62 11.87
C GLY A 115 20.53 1.50 12.84
N GLU A 116 19.32 1.96 12.46
CA GLU A 116 18.10 1.86 13.26
C GLU A 116 17.27 0.59 13.00
N ILE A 117 17.70 -0.26 12.08
CA ILE A 117 16.98 -1.48 11.69
C ILE A 117 17.96 -2.59 11.31
N ASP A 118 17.70 -3.80 11.79
CA ASP A 118 18.45 -5.00 11.41
C ASP A 118 17.61 -5.89 10.50
N LEU A 119 17.84 -5.80 9.19
CA LEU A 119 17.12 -6.58 8.18
C LEU A 119 17.51 -8.07 8.18
N HIS A 120 18.62 -8.46 8.81
CA HIS A 120 18.99 -9.88 8.96
C HIS A 120 18.08 -10.60 9.97
N ARG A 121 17.34 -9.87 10.81
CA ARG A 121 16.32 -10.44 11.71
C ARG A 121 15.06 -10.92 10.99
N LEU A 122 14.85 -10.55 9.72
CA LEU A 122 13.77 -11.13 8.92
C LEU A 122 13.90 -12.65 8.89
N ARG A 123 12.83 -13.37 9.18
CA ARG A 123 12.76 -14.84 9.07
C ARG A 123 12.96 -15.28 7.62
N CYS A 124 12.47 -14.49 6.69
CA CYS A 124 12.65 -14.69 5.26
C CYS A 124 13.96 -14.06 4.71
N SER A 125 14.89 -13.60 5.54
CA SER A 125 16.13 -12.91 5.09
C SER A 125 16.92 -13.65 4.00
N PRO A 126 17.01 -15.01 3.98
CA PRO A 126 17.70 -15.70 2.89
C PRO A 126 17.02 -15.60 1.53
N TYR A 127 15.76 -15.17 1.49
CA TYR A 127 14.92 -15.11 0.28
C TYR A 127 14.66 -13.69 -0.19
N VAL A 128 15.21 -12.67 0.47
CA VAL A 128 15.08 -11.25 0.12
C VAL A 128 16.45 -10.63 -0.12
N SER A 129 16.50 -9.59 -0.94
CA SER A 129 17.74 -8.88 -1.23
C SER A 129 18.01 -7.81 -0.17
N VAL A 130 18.61 -8.21 0.96
CA VAL A 130 18.95 -7.32 2.08
C VAL A 130 19.83 -6.15 1.64
N GLU A 131 20.89 -6.41 0.85
CA GLU A 131 21.81 -5.37 0.36
C GLU A 131 21.14 -4.34 -0.55
N ARG A 132 20.17 -4.79 -1.38
CA ARG A 132 19.34 -3.87 -2.17
C ARG A 132 18.43 -3.05 -1.25
N ALA A 133 17.83 -3.68 -0.25
CA ALA A 133 16.94 -3.01 0.70
C ALA A 133 17.70 -1.92 1.48
N LYS A 134 18.89 -2.20 2.01
CA LYS A 134 19.71 -1.20 2.72
C LYS A 134 19.97 0.06 1.88
N ARG A 135 20.22 -0.10 0.57
CA ARG A 135 20.41 1.01 -0.36
C ARG A 135 19.10 1.64 -0.86
N SER A 136 17.94 1.11 -0.46
CA SER A 136 16.63 1.65 -0.84
C SER A 136 16.04 2.61 0.18
N ILE A 137 16.60 2.77 1.38
CA ILE A 137 16.17 3.80 2.34
C ILE A 137 16.49 5.19 1.76
N GLY A 138 15.50 6.09 1.81
CA GLY A 138 15.59 7.42 1.23
C GLY A 138 15.37 7.44 -0.28
N THR A 139 14.56 6.50 -0.82
CA THR A 139 14.16 6.47 -2.23
C THR A 139 12.64 6.54 -2.38
N LEU A 140 12.16 7.31 -3.34
CA LEU A 140 10.73 7.55 -3.52
C LEU A 140 10.03 6.34 -4.13
N GLY A 141 10.56 5.75 -5.18
CA GLY A 141 9.91 4.77 -6.02
C GLY A 141 9.10 5.37 -7.15
N GLY A 142 8.16 4.61 -7.68
CA GLY A 142 7.29 5.00 -8.78
C GLY A 142 5.82 4.71 -8.44
N GLY A 143 4.98 4.76 -9.46
CA GLY A 143 3.56 4.54 -9.31
C GLY A 143 2.84 5.71 -8.65
N ASN A 144 2.03 5.41 -7.63
CA ASN A 144 1.29 6.43 -6.88
C ASN A 144 2.11 7.17 -5.81
N HIS A 145 3.42 6.90 -5.68
CA HIS A 145 4.28 7.61 -4.74
C HIS A 145 4.54 9.04 -5.20
N PHE A 146 4.60 9.96 -4.23
CA PHE A 146 4.79 11.39 -4.51
C PHE A 146 5.49 12.13 -3.36
N ILE A 147 6.00 13.31 -3.68
CA ILE A 147 6.39 14.34 -2.72
C ILE A 147 5.60 15.59 -3.07
N GLU A 148 4.87 16.14 -2.11
CA GLU A 148 3.95 17.24 -2.32
C GLU A 148 4.17 18.31 -1.27
N VAL A 149 3.99 19.57 -1.64
CA VAL A 149 3.81 20.68 -0.70
C VAL A 149 2.41 21.21 -0.87
N ASP A 150 1.65 21.12 0.20
CA ASP A 150 0.28 21.61 0.25
C ASP A 150 0.19 22.88 1.07
N ARG A 151 -0.77 23.74 0.73
CA ARG A 151 -1.11 24.94 1.49
C ARG A 151 -2.42 24.76 2.22
N GLY A 152 -2.40 24.96 3.53
CA GLY A 152 -3.57 24.98 4.40
C GLY A 152 -4.39 26.27 4.29
N GLU A 153 -5.57 26.26 4.89
CA GLU A 153 -6.54 27.35 4.82
C GLU A 153 -6.02 28.68 5.42
N ASN A 154 -5.13 28.60 6.41
CA ASN A 154 -4.51 29.79 7.03
C ASN A 154 -3.12 30.09 6.47
N GLY A 155 -2.74 29.46 5.35
CA GLY A 155 -1.47 29.66 4.66
C GLY A 155 -0.29 28.88 5.21
N GLU A 156 -0.51 27.92 6.13
CA GLU A 156 0.51 26.94 6.53
C GLU A 156 0.95 26.09 5.34
N LEU A 157 2.22 25.69 5.33
CA LEU A 157 2.72 24.71 4.36
C LEU A 157 2.91 23.35 5.02
N TYR A 158 2.51 22.33 4.28
CA TYR A 158 2.65 20.92 4.65
C TYR A 158 3.49 20.19 3.61
N LEU A 159 4.61 19.61 4.02
CA LEU A 159 5.36 18.67 3.20
C LEU A 159 4.78 17.27 3.41
N VAL A 160 4.34 16.63 2.33
CA VAL A 160 3.79 15.27 2.33
C VAL A 160 4.68 14.37 1.50
N VAL A 161 5.15 13.28 2.09
CA VAL A 161 5.98 12.26 1.42
C VAL A 161 5.25 10.93 1.45
N HIS A 162 4.77 10.47 0.29
CA HIS A 162 4.11 9.18 0.11
C HIS A 162 5.09 8.15 -0.45
N SER A 163 5.44 7.16 0.35
CA SER A 163 6.29 6.03 -0.08
C SER A 163 6.16 4.84 0.89
N GLY A 164 6.69 3.70 0.50
CA GLY A 164 6.55 2.45 1.25
C GLY A 164 7.87 1.68 1.41
N SER A 165 7.75 0.37 1.55
CA SER A 165 8.86 -0.56 1.82
C SER A 165 9.64 -0.97 0.58
N ARG A 166 9.37 -0.34 -0.55
CA ARG A 166 10.10 -0.57 -1.79
C ARG A 166 10.04 -2.05 -2.19
N HIS A 167 11.09 -2.51 -2.90
CA HIS A 167 11.17 -3.92 -3.33
C HIS A 167 11.19 -4.92 -2.17
N LEU A 168 11.63 -4.52 -0.97
CA LEU A 168 11.66 -5.38 0.21
C LEU A 168 10.25 -5.90 0.55
N GLY A 169 9.25 -5.03 0.65
CA GLY A 169 7.88 -5.44 0.95
C GLY A 169 7.32 -6.40 -0.08
N THR A 170 7.60 -6.16 -1.37
CA THR A 170 7.19 -7.07 -2.45
C THR A 170 7.79 -8.46 -2.28
N GLN A 171 9.08 -8.56 -1.91
CA GLN A 171 9.76 -9.85 -1.70
C GLN A 171 9.20 -10.56 -0.46
N VAL A 172 9.02 -9.86 0.66
CA VAL A 172 8.44 -10.43 1.89
C VAL A 172 7.01 -10.93 1.63
N CYS A 173 6.15 -10.10 1.04
CA CYS A 173 4.79 -10.49 0.71
C CYS A 173 4.76 -11.73 -0.20
N LYS A 174 5.57 -11.74 -1.26
CA LYS A 174 5.65 -12.86 -2.21
C LYS A 174 6.12 -14.14 -1.52
N TYR A 175 7.16 -14.07 -0.70
CA TYR A 175 7.68 -15.23 0.02
C TYR A 175 6.58 -15.90 0.86
N TYR A 176 5.90 -15.15 1.71
CA TYR A 176 4.86 -15.71 2.57
C TYR A 176 3.60 -16.13 1.81
N GLN A 177 3.23 -15.42 0.73
CA GLN A 177 2.14 -15.83 -0.15
C GLN A 177 2.44 -17.19 -0.81
N ASP A 178 3.67 -17.40 -1.26
CA ASP A 178 4.11 -18.66 -1.83
C ASP A 178 4.21 -19.78 -0.76
N GLN A 179 4.72 -19.48 0.46
CA GLN A 179 4.76 -20.44 1.57
C GLN A 179 3.35 -20.87 2.01
N GLY A 180 2.40 -19.92 2.14
CA GLY A 180 1.00 -20.24 2.46
C GLY A 180 0.38 -21.16 1.40
N ARG A 181 0.63 -20.87 0.13
CA ARG A 181 0.18 -21.71 -0.97
C ARG A 181 0.79 -23.13 -0.91
N PHE A 182 2.08 -23.24 -0.58
CA PHE A 182 2.73 -24.56 -0.41
C PHE A 182 2.18 -25.32 0.79
N ALA A 183 1.95 -24.64 1.93
CA ALA A 183 1.39 -25.26 3.12
C ALA A 183 0.00 -25.86 2.87
N MET A 184 -0.82 -25.20 2.04
CA MET A 184 -2.15 -25.71 1.66
C MET A 184 -2.13 -26.98 0.81
N TRP A 185 -0.99 -27.33 0.20
CA TRP A 185 -0.83 -28.61 -0.48
C TRP A 185 -0.56 -29.77 0.48
N GLY A 186 -0.35 -29.53 1.81
CA GLY A 186 -0.23 -30.54 2.83
C GLY A 186 0.74 -31.68 2.46
N GLY A 187 0.27 -32.91 2.47
CA GLY A 187 1.05 -34.10 2.12
C GLY A 187 1.61 -34.10 0.67
N ALA A 188 0.97 -33.40 -0.24
CA ALA A 188 1.45 -33.34 -1.63
C ALA A 188 2.83 -32.64 -1.77
N ARG A 189 3.22 -31.76 -0.82
CA ARG A 189 4.57 -31.17 -0.86
C ARG A 189 5.66 -32.19 -0.53
N HIS A 190 5.48 -32.97 0.52
CA HIS A 190 6.44 -34.02 0.88
C HIS A 190 6.60 -34.99 -0.29
N GLN A 191 5.49 -35.39 -0.91
CA GLN A 191 5.49 -36.23 -2.10
C GLN A 191 6.20 -35.56 -3.30
N ILE A 192 6.04 -34.26 -3.50
CA ILE A 192 6.74 -33.52 -4.57
C ILE A 192 8.24 -33.46 -4.32
N ASP A 193 8.68 -33.18 -3.10
CA ASP A 193 10.11 -33.09 -2.77
C ASP A 193 10.79 -34.48 -2.87
N GLU A 194 10.13 -35.54 -2.41
CA GLU A 194 10.57 -36.94 -2.58
C GLU A 194 10.62 -37.32 -4.07
N LEU A 195 9.59 -37.02 -4.83
CA LEU A 195 9.51 -37.27 -6.26
C LEU A 195 10.61 -36.53 -7.04
N ILE A 196 10.86 -35.27 -6.72
CA ILE A 196 11.96 -34.50 -7.35
C ILE A 196 13.31 -35.16 -7.05
N ALA A 197 13.52 -35.61 -5.80
CA ALA A 197 14.76 -36.28 -5.41
C ALA A 197 14.92 -37.62 -6.16
N GLU A 198 13.86 -38.44 -6.21
CA GLU A 198 13.83 -39.72 -6.92
C GLU A 198 14.07 -39.56 -8.42
N TYR A 199 13.35 -38.64 -9.09
CA TYR A 199 13.50 -38.40 -10.52
C TYR A 199 14.86 -37.81 -10.88
N ARG A 200 15.44 -37.00 -10.01
CA ARG A 200 16.82 -36.51 -10.14
C ARG A 200 17.83 -37.65 -10.06
N ALA A 201 17.68 -38.50 -9.07
CA ALA A 201 18.55 -39.68 -8.89
C ALA A 201 18.45 -40.65 -10.07
N ALA A 202 17.26 -40.77 -10.67
CA ALA A 202 17.00 -41.60 -11.85
C ALA A 202 17.35 -40.95 -13.21
N GLY A 203 17.81 -39.67 -13.22
CA GLY A 203 18.12 -38.94 -14.45
C GLY A 203 16.89 -38.50 -15.26
N ARG A 204 15.67 -38.57 -14.70
CA ARG A 204 14.37 -38.33 -15.37
C ARG A 204 13.90 -36.87 -15.25
N TRP A 205 14.80 -35.91 -15.44
CA TRP A 205 14.54 -34.47 -15.25
C TRP A 205 13.36 -33.92 -16.06
N LYS A 206 13.15 -34.44 -17.28
CA LYS A 206 12.10 -33.96 -18.18
C LYS A 206 10.68 -34.32 -17.70
N GLU A 207 10.55 -35.34 -16.86
CA GLU A 207 9.27 -35.84 -16.39
C GLU A 207 8.82 -35.17 -15.09
N ILE A 208 9.71 -34.49 -14.37
CA ILE A 208 9.41 -33.84 -13.10
C ILE A 208 8.21 -32.90 -13.22
N GLN A 209 8.20 -32.04 -14.25
CA GLN A 209 7.15 -31.04 -14.38
C GLN A 209 5.78 -31.65 -14.70
N SER A 210 5.72 -32.71 -15.53
CA SER A 210 4.47 -33.40 -15.86
C SER A 210 3.90 -34.09 -14.62
N THR A 211 4.73 -34.81 -13.87
CA THR A 211 4.31 -35.52 -12.65
C THR A 211 3.88 -34.56 -11.53
N ILE A 212 4.58 -33.43 -11.37
CA ILE A 212 4.11 -32.36 -10.45
C ILE A 212 2.74 -31.83 -10.88
N ASN A 213 2.49 -31.69 -12.17
CA ASN A 213 1.19 -31.20 -12.67
C ASN A 213 0.08 -32.25 -12.46
N GLU A 214 0.38 -33.54 -12.50
CA GLU A 214 -0.54 -34.64 -12.17
C GLU A 214 -0.89 -34.62 -10.69
N LEU A 215 0.10 -34.58 -9.79
CA LEU A 215 -0.13 -34.43 -8.35
C LEU A 215 -0.96 -33.20 -7.98
N ARG A 216 -0.75 -32.08 -8.72
CA ARG A 216 -1.58 -30.87 -8.54
C ARG A 216 -3.03 -31.07 -8.93
N ARG A 217 -3.32 -31.91 -9.92
CA ARG A 217 -4.70 -32.25 -10.32
C ARG A 217 -5.37 -33.17 -9.31
N GLU A 218 -4.63 -34.08 -8.73
CA GLU A 218 -5.11 -35.01 -7.69
C GLU A 218 -5.42 -34.31 -6.38
N HIS A 219 -4.66 -33.24 -6.04
CA HIS A 219 -4.83 -32.44 -4.82
C HIS A 219 -5.14 -30.96 -5.15
N PRO A 220 -6.33 -30.63 -5.67
CA PRO A 220 -6.67 -29.27 -6.05
C PRO A 220 -6.77 -28.38 -4.82
N ILE A 221 -6.04 -27.25 -4.83
CA ILE A 221 -6.24 -26.20 -3.83
C ILE A 221 -7.61 -25.55 -4.10
N ARG A 222 -8.49 -25.62 -3.10
CA ARG A 222 -9.86 -25.07 -3.21
C ARG A 222 -9.91 -23.55 -3.08
N ILE A 223 -8.86 -22.93 -2.52
CA ILE A 223 -8.77 -21.47 -2.33
C ILE A 223 -8.11 -20.82 -3.54
N PRO A 224 -8.62 -19.68 -4.04
CA PRO A 224 -7.97 -18.90 -5.08
C PRO A 224 -6.51 -18.60 -4.73
N LYS A 225 -5.62 -18.65 -5.74
CA LYS A 225 -4.16 -18.45 -5.55
C LYS A 225 -3.83 -17.19 -4.74
N ASP A 226 -4.54 -16.10 -5.03
CA ASP A 226 -4.29 -14.80 -4.42
C ASP A 226 -4.87 -14.68 -3.00
N LEU A 227 -5.69 -15.65 -2.57
CA LEU A 227 -6.23 -15.77 -1.20
C LEU A 227 -5.57 -16.88 -0.38
N ALA A 228 -4.49 -17.49 -0.85
CA ALA A 228 -3.71 -18.42 -0.05
C ALA A 228 -3.20 -17.72 1.21
N TYR A 229 -3.41 -18.36 2.37
CA TYR A 229 -3.10 -17.78 3.67
C TYR A 229 -1.95 -18.51 4.36
N VAL A 230 -1.37 -17.85 5.35
CA VAL A 230 -0.44 -18.43 6.33
C VAL A 230 -1.14 -18.62 7.67
N GLU A 231 -0.80 -19.70 8.38
CA GLU A 231 -1.30 -20.03 9.71
C GLU A 231 -0.20 -20.65 10.58
N GLY A 232 -0.43 -20.82 11.88
CA GLY A 232 0.53 -21.40 12.81
C GLY A 232 1.87 -20.68 12.80
N LYS A 233 2.98 -21.42 12.66
CA LYS A 233 4.33 -20.85 12.65
C LYS A 233 4.56 -19.82 11.51
N LEU A 234 4.02 -20.07 10.33
CA LEU A 234 4.13 -19.12 9.20
C LEU A 234 3.37 -17.82 9.46
N PHE A 235 2.26 -17.86 10.20
CA PHE A 235 1.54 -16.67 10.65
C PHE A 235 2.42 -15.81 11.58
N GLU A 236 3.03 -16.44 12.60
CA GLU A 236 3.93 -15.74 13.55
C GLU A 236 5.14 -15.13 12.83
N ASP A 237 5.76 -15.87 11.92
CA ASP A 237 6.91 -15.43 11.16
C ASP A 237 6.54 -14.26 10.23
N TYR A 238 5.35 -14.30 9.60
CA TYR A 238 4.87 -13.19 8.77
C TYR A 238 4.62 -11.92 9.59
N ILE A 239 3.96 -12.01 10.74
CA ILE A 239 3.73 -10.86 11.64
C ILE A 239 5.07 -10.24 12.05
N HIS A 240 6.06 -11.07 12.41
CA HIS A 240 7.39 -10.60 12.77
C HIS A 240 8.04 -9.83 11.62
N ASP A 241 8.04 -10.39 10.41
CA ASP A 241 8.70 -9.81 9.25
C ASP A 241 7.95 -8.59 8.70
N MET A 242 6.62 -8.61 8.78
CA MET A 242 5.77 -7.47 8.43
C MET A 242 6.11 -6.24 9.31
N ARG A 243 6.30 -6.42 10.62
CA ARG A 243 6.68 -5.34 11.54
C ARG A 243 8.03 -4.72 11.17
N ILE A 244 9.03 -5.56 10.84
CA ILE A 244 10.34 -5.08 10.39
C ILE A 244 10.20 -4.31 9.07
N THR A 245 9.43 -4.85 8.13
CA THR A 245 9.19 -4.22 6.83
C THR A 245 8.44 -2.89 6.96
N GLN A 246 7.48 -2.81 7.88
CA GLN A 246 6.75 -1.58 8.20
C GLN A 246 7.70 -0.52 8.81
N ARG A 247 8.57 -0.91 9.75
CA ARG A 247 9.61 -0.02 10.28
C ARG A 247 10.54 0.49 9.19
N PHE A 248 10.94 -0.38 8.26
CA PHE A 248 11.72 0.01 7.10
C PHE A 248 11.03 1.09 6.25
N ALA A 249 9.73 0.97 5.99
CA ALA A 249 8.96 1.97 5.24
C ALA A 249 8.89 3.32 5.96
N VAL A 250 8.77 3.33 7.29
CA VAL A 250 8.83 4.55 8.10
C VAL A 250 10.20 5.23 7.97
N LEU A 251 11.30 4.46 8.09
CA LEU A 251 12.65 4.99 7.93
C LEU A 251 12.91 5.50 6.52
N ASN A 252 12.34 4.85 5.51
CA ASN A 252 12.42 5.31 4.12
C ASN A 252 11.78 6.70 3.94
N ARG A 253 10.56 6.93 4.44
CA ARG A 253 9.90 8.25 4.38
C ARG A 253 10.68 9.29 5.17
N LYS A 254 11.07 8.96 6.42
CA LYS A 254 11.87 9.84 7.27
C LYS A 254 13.15 10.30 6.60
N ALA A 255 13.88 9.40 5.93
CA ALA A 255 15.12 9.73 5.22
C ALA A 255 14.91 10.78 4.13
N MET A 256 13.82 10.68 3.35
CA MET A 256 13.49 11.66 2.32
C MET A 256 13.06 13.00 2.92
N THR A 257 12.22 12.97 3.96
CA THR A 257 11.80 14.18 4.68
C THR A 257 13.00 14.92 5.28
N ASP A 258 13.93 14.20 5.94
CA ASP A 258 15.14 14.79 6.52
C ASP A 258 16.07 15.42 5.46
N VAL A 259 16.16 14.80 4.27
CA VAL A 259 16.92 15.36 3.13
C VAL A 259 16.32 16.69 2.67
N ILE A 260 14.99 16.72 2.50
CA ILE A 260 14.27 17.93 2.05
C ILE A 260 14.39 19.05 3.09
N LEU A 261 14.06 18.77 4.34
CA LEU A 261 14.12 19.78 5.42
C LEU A 261 15.52 20.41 5.52
N ARG A 262 16.56 19.57 5.55
CA ARG A 262 17.95 20.08 5.62
C ARG A 262 18.39 20.78 4.36
N GLY A 263 18.11 20.22 3.18
CA GLY A 263 18.56 20.78 1.91
C GLY A 263 17.92 22.10 1.55
N MET A 264 16.67 22.32 2.00
CA MET A 264 15.93 23.56 1.80
C MET A 264 16.00 24.52 3.00
N GLY A 265 16.63 24.12 4.12
CA GLY A 265 16.66 24.93 5.35
C GLY A 265 15.29 25.13 6.00
N LEU A 266 14.40 24.11 5.88
CA LEU A 266 13.02 24.19 6.38
C LEU A 266 12.93 23.72 7.83
N THR A 267 12.04 24.33 8.59
CA THR A 267 11.83 24.09 10.02
C THR A 267 10.51 23.31 10.23
N LYS A 268 10.63 22.12 10.80
CA LYS A 268 9.49 21.30 11.18
C LYS A 268 8.83 21.85 12.44
N VAL A 269 7.50 22.06 12.39
CA VAL A 269 6.66 22.46 13.54
C VAL A 269 5.93 21.26 14.12
N GLU A 270 5.40 20.40 13.27
CA GLU A 270 4.64 19.20 13.65
C GLU A 270 4.85 18.11 12.60
N GLU A 271 4.81 16.85 13.01
CA GLU A 271 4.79 15.72 12.07
C GLU A 271 3.84 14.63 12.53
N PHE A 272 3.24 13.93 11.57
CA PHE A 272 2.49 12.71 11.83
C PHE A 272 2.59 11.78 10.61
N THR A 273 2.42 10.48 10.86
CA THR A 273 2.47 9.46 9.80
C THR A 273 1.14 8.74 9.68
N THR A 274 0.73 8.40 8.45
CA THR A 274 -0.49 7.65 8.15
C THR A 274 -0.12 6.46 7.27
N ILE A 275 -0.42 5.25 7.73
CA ILE A 275 -0.06 3.99 7.06
C ILE A 275 -1.31 3.28 6.57
N HIS A 276 -1.28 2.68 5.36
CA HIS A 276 -2.47 2.09 4.73
C HIS A 276 -2.34 0.65 4.23
N ASN A 277 -1.19 -0.01 4.41
CA ASN A 277 -0.97 -1.41 4.06
C ASN A 277 -0.25 -2.13 5.21
N TYR A 278 -0.99 -2.60 6.19
CA TYR A 278 -0.41 -3.24 7.37
C TYR A 278 -1.45 -4.03 8.17
N ILE A 279 -0.98 -4.69 9.21
CA ILE A 279 -1.82 -5.28 10.25
C ILE A 279 -1.53 -4.53 11.54
N ASP A 280 -2.57 -3.98 12.14
CA ASP A 280 -2.57 -3.57 13.52
C ASP A 280 -2.48 -4.84 14.39
N THR A 281 -1.33 -5.05 15.00
CA THR A 281 -1.05 -6.30 15.74
C THR A 281 -1.52 -6.28 17.19
N GLU A 282 -2.07 -5.15 17.67
CA GLU A 282 -2.72 -5.05 18.98
C GLU A 282 -4.21 -5.40 18.87
N LYS A 283 -4.88 -4.85 17.87
CA LYS A 283 -6.30 -5.08 17.59
C LYS A 283 -6.55 -6.21 16.59
N MET A 284 -5.51 -6.74 15.99
CA MET A 284 -5.58 -7.75 14.94
C MET A 284 -6.51 -7.36 13.79
N ILE A 285 -6.28 -6.15 13.26
CA ILE A 285 -7.02 -5.59 12.12
C ILE A 285 -6.06 -5.46 10.92
N LEU A 286 -6.38 -6.16 9.84
CA LEU A 286 -5.73 -6.00 8.54
C LEU A 286 -6.32 -4.78 7.84
N ARG A 287 -5.43 -3.93 7.28
CA ARG A 287 -5.78 -2.78 6.44
C ARG A 287 -5.04 -2.86 5.11
N LYS A 288 -5.78 -2.87 4.01
CA LYS A 288 -5.26 -2.79 2.64
C LYS A 288 -5.85 -1.60 1.92
N GLY A 289 -5.06 -0.55 1.71
CA GLY A 289 -5.58 0.70 1.20
C GLY A 289 -6.65 1.28 2.14
N ALA A 290 -6.40 1.20 3.43
CA ALA A 290 -7.21 1.78 4.48
C ALA A 290 -6.29 2.22 5.64
N VAL A 291 -6.63 3.29 6.30
CA VAL A 291 -5.83 3.87 7.38
C VAL A 291 -6.49 3.66 8.73
N SER A 292 -5.69 3.73 9.80
CA SER A 292 -6.22 3.80 11.16
C SER A 292 -6.98 5.11 11.36
N ALA A 293 -8.09 5.05 12.12
CA ALA A 293 -8.91 6.18 12.52
C ALA A 293 -9.38 5.99 13.96
N GLU A 294 -8.41 5.70 14.86
CA GLU A 294 -8.67 5.59 16.28
C GLU A 294 -9.15 6.92 16.86
N ALA A 295 -9.84 6.87 18.00
CA ALA A 295 -10.35 8.07 18.62
C ALA A 295 -9.20 9.05 18.98
N GLY A 296 -9.23 10.24 18.37
CA GLY A 296 -8.21 11.28 18.57
C GLY A 296 -6.93 11.06 17.76
N GLU A 297 -6.87 10.09 16.85
CA GLU A 297 -5.74 9.89 15.95
C GLU A 297 -5.84 10.84 14.75
N LYS A 298 -4.74 11.58 14.47
CA LYS A 298 -4.62 12.43 13.29
C LYS A 298 -4.23 11.59 12.09
N LEU A 299 -4.92 11.75 10.97
CA LEU A 299 -4.66 11.01 9.74
C LEU A 299 -4.79 11.90 8.49
N LEU A 300 -4.11 11.51 7.42
CA LEU A 300 -4.17 12.16 6.12
C LEU A 300 -4.89 11.27 5.10
N ILE A 301 -5.81 11.85 4.35
CA ILE A 301 -6.50 11.20 3.21
C ILE A 301 -6.16 11.99 1.95
N PRO A 302 -5.15 11.59 1.16
CA PRO A 302 -4.82 12.24 -0.12
C PRO A 302 -5.90 11.95 -1.17
N ILE A 303 -6.26 12.95 -1.93
CA ILE A 303 -7.26 12.83 -3.00
C ILE A 303 -6.59 12.63 -4.36
N ASN A 304 -5.93 13.67 -4.87
CA ASN A 304 -5.15 13.64 -6.10
C ASN A 304 -4.25 14.88 -6.20
N MET A 305 -3.44 14.97 -7.28
CA MET A 305 -2.44 16.03 -7.51
C MET A 305 -3.01 17.44 -7.60
N ARG A 306 -4.34 17.62 -7.80
CA ARG A 306 -5.03 18.93 -7.92
C ARG A 306 -5.80 19.26 -6.64
N ASP A 307 -6.55 18.31 -6.14
CA ASP A 307 -7.50 18.55 -5.04
C ASP A 307 -6.82 18.46 -3.66
N GLY A 308 -5.62 17.88 -3.59
CA GLY A 308 -4.80 17.79 -2.38
C GLY A 308 -5.25 16.72 -1.42
N SER A 309 -5.29 17.06 -0.14
CA SER A 309 -5.50 16.09 0.94
C SER A 309 -6.43 16.62 2.03
N LEU A 310 -7.02 15.70 2.77
CA LEU A 310 -7.82 15.98 3.97
C LEU A 310 -7.01 15.59 5.20
N ILE A 311 -6.78 16.55 6.11
CA ILE A 311 -6.31 16.25 7.48
C ILE A 311 -7.54 15.97 8.32
N CYS A 312 -7.60 14.80 8.93
CA CYS A 312 -8.75 14.34 9.67
C CYS A 312 -8.37 13.89 11.09
N MET A 313 -9.39 13.82 11.96
CA MET A 313 -9.31 13.23 13.29
C MET A 313 -10.21 11.98 13.33
N GLY A 314 -9.63 10.84 13.68
CA GLY A 314 -10.35 9.58 13.82
C GLY A 314 -11.31 9.59 14.99
N LYS A 315 -12.42 8.87 14.83
CA LYS A 315 -13.51 8.74 15.85
C LYS A 315 -13.48 7.41 16.59
N GLY A 316 -12.61 6.46 16.20
CA GLY A 316 -12.56 5.14 16.80
C GLY A 316 -13.83 4.31 16.54
N ASN A 317 -14.47 4.48 15.38
CA ASN A 317 -15.70 3.77 15.07
C ASN A 317 -15.46 2.28 14.82
N GLU A 318 -15.83 1.44 15.80
CA GLU A 318 -15.65 -0.01 15.74
C GLU A 318 -16.41 -0.65 14.57
N GLU A 319 -17.57 -0.09 14.14
CA GLU A 319 -18.29 -0.61 12.97
C GLU A 319 -17.49 -0.47 11.68
N TRP A 320 -16.55 0.47 11.63
CA TRP A 320 -15.61 0.67 10.55
C TRP A 320 -14.25 -0.01 10.78
N ASN A 321 -14.14 -0.93 11.75
CA ASN A 321 -12.86 -1.47 12.22
C ASN A 321 -11.87 -0.37 12.62
N CYS A 322 -12.34 0.72 13.24
CA CYS A 322 -11.55 1.92 13.57
C CYS A 322 -10.67 2.35 12.39
N SER A 323 -11.25 2.44 11.20
CA SER A 323 -10.52 2.67 9.95
C SER A 323 -11.21 3.71 9.08
N ALA A 324 -10.44 4.37 8.22
CA ALA A 324 -10.90 5.34 7.23
C ALA A 324 -10.31 5.02 5.83
N PRO A 325 -10.84 5.60 4.73
CA PRO A 325 -10.25 5.46 3.41
C PRO A 325 -8.81 6.02 3.39
N HIS A 326 -7.97 5.45 2.55
CA HIS A 326 -6.57 5.89 2.41
C HIS A 326 -6.39 6.94 1.31
N GLY A 327 -7.42 7.27 0.55
CA GLY A 327 -7.38 8.19 -0.57
C GLY A 327 -8.75 8.35 -1.23
N ALA A 328 -8.77 8.83 -2.46
CA ALA A 328 -10.00 8.97 -3.24
C ALA A 328 -10.49 7.67 -3.88
N GLY A 329 -9.57 6.75 -4.18
CA GLY A 329 -9.85 5.61 -5.05
C GLY A 329 -9.84 5.98 -6.54
N ARG A 330 -9.58 5.00 -7.39
CA ARG A 330 -9.47 5.22 -8.85
C ARG A 330 -10.81 4.97 -9.53
N LEU A 331 -11.14 5.83 -10.50
CA LEU A 331 -12.26 5.64 -11.43
C LEU A 331 -11.90 4.69 -12.58
N MET A 332 -10.61 4.58 -12.92
CA MET A 332 -10.13 3.77 -14.02
C MET A 332 -8.76 3.17 -13.71
N SER A 333 -8.47 2.02 -14.32
CA SER A 333 -7.16 1.41 -14.24
C SER A 333 -6.10 2.28 -14.95
N ARG A 334 -4.81 2.09 -14.60
CA ARG A 334 -3.69 2.80 -15.26
C ARG A 334 -3.75 2.68 -16.79
N LYS A 335 -3.96 1.46 -17.30
CA LYS A 335 -4.10 1.21 -18.74
C LYS A 335 -5.25 1.99 -19.37
N GLN A 336 -6.38 2.09 -18.68
CA GLN A 336 -7.53 2.87 -19.17
C GLN A 336 -7.24 4.36 -19.14
N ALA A 337 -6.54 4.86 -18.12
CA ALA A 337 -6.13 6.27 -18.04
C ALA A 337 -5.23 6.65 -19.22
N PHE A 338 -4.18 5.90 -19.50
CA PHE A 338 -3.33 6.11 -20.69
C PHE A 338 -4.11 6.05 -22.02
N ALA A 339 -5.18 5.26 -22.10
CA ALA A 339 -5.97 5.11 -23.32
C ALA A 339 -7.04 6.17 -23.52
N ARG A 340 -7.48 6.85 -22.46
CA ARG A 340 -8.66 7.73 -22.49
C ARG A 340 -8.37 9.19 -22.19
N LEU A 341 -7.32 9.47 -21.43
CA LEU A 341 -6.99 10.82 -21.00
C LEU A 341 -6.00 11.47 -21.98
N SER A 342 -6.04 12.80 -22.08
CA SER A 342 -5.12 13.57 -22.92
C SER A 342 -4.16 14.41 -22.09
N MET A 343 -3.00 14.73 -22.66
CA MET A 343 -2.01 15.61 -22.03
C MET A 343 -2.50 17.06 -21.92
N ASP A 344 -3.33 17.51 -22.87
CA ASP A 344 -3.88 18.88 -22.84
C ASP A 344 -4.85 19.04 -21.65
N GLU A 345 -5.74 18.06 -21.43
CA GLU A 345 -6.62 18.04 -20.25
C GLU A 345 -5.81 17.92 -18.96
N TYR A 346 -4.80 17.05 -18.92
CA TYR A 346 -3.95 16.90 -17.74
C TYR A 346 -3.22 18.21 -17.39
N ALA A 347 -2.65 18.90 -18.38
CA ALA A 347 -1.98 20.17 -18.16
C ALA A 347 -2.96 21.26 -17.68
N ALA A 348 -4.18 21.31 -18.23
CA ALA A 348 -5.22 22.25 -17.80
C ALA A 348 -5.66 21.99 -16.35
N GLU A 349 -5.84 20.73 -15.95
CA GLU A 349 -6.22 20.35 -14.58
C GLU A 349 -5.14 20.68 -13.53
N MET A 350 -3.87 20.77 -13.97
CA MET A 350 -2.73 21.11 -13.11
C MET A 350 -2.37 22.61 -13.12
N GLU A 351 -3.16 23.46 -13.78
CA GLU A 351 -2.89 24.89 -13.82
C GLU A 351 -2.88 25.51 -12.41
N GLY A 352 -1.85 26.29 -12.12
CA GLY A 352 -1.63 26.90 -10.80
C GLY A 352 -0.86 26.03 -9.79
N ILE A 353 -0.55 24.77 -10.11
CA ILE A 353 0.27 23.88 -9.28
C ILE A 353 1.64 23.71 -9.94
N TRP A 354 2.70 24.04 -9.20
CA TRP A 354 4.04 23.86 -9.71
C TRP A 354 4.40 22.37 -9.78
N SER A 355 4.66 21.85 -10.95
CA SER A 355 5.09 20.47 -11.14
C SER A 355 5.94 20.33 -12.40
N SER A 356 7.08 19.66 -12.29
CA SER A 356 7.90 19.23 -13.42
C SER A 356 7.54 17.83 -13.93
N CYS A 357 6.47 17.23 -13.39
CA CYS A 357 6.06 15.85 -13.61
C CYS A 357 4.73 15.74 -14.37
N VAL A 358 4.20 16.83 -14.95
CA VAL A 358 3.04 16.78 -15.84
C VAL A 358 3.53 16.37 -17.23
N VAL A 359 3.71 15.07 -17.41
CA VAL A 359 4.31 14.45 -18.62
C VAL A 359 3.55 13.18 -19.01
N GLY A 360 3.78 12.67 -20.22
CA GLY A 360 3.09 11.48 -20.73
C GLY A 360 3.22 10.26 -19.81
N ASP A 361 4.38 10.06 -19.20
CA ASP A 361 4.66 8.90 -18.33
C ASP A 361 3.90 8.95 -16.98
N THR A 362 3.31 10.10 -16.62
CA THR A 362 2.50 10.26 -15.40
C THR A 362 1.02 10.52 -15.68
N LEU A 363 0.59 10.38 -16.93
CA LEU A 363 -0.80 10.64 -17.36
C LEU A 363 -1.81 9.78 -16.60
N ASP A 364 -1.44 8.56 -16.23
CA ASP A 364 -2.30 7.66 -15.46
C ASP A 364 -2.55 8.10 -14.01
N GLU A 365 -1.75 9.04 -13.51
CA GLU A 365 -1.87 9.63 -12.18
C GLU A 365 -2.55 11.02 -12.19
N SER A 366 -3.03 11.46 -13.36
CA SER A 366 -3.75 12.74 -13.48
C SER A 366 -5.00 12.77 -12.58
N PRO A 367 -5.46 13.95 -12.14
CA PRO A 367 -6.63 14.09 -11.26
C PRO A 367 -7.88 13.38 -11.78
N MET A 368 -8.08 13.34 -13.09
CA MET A 368 -9.23 12.72 -13.76
C MET A 368 -9.29 11.18 -13.61
N ALA A 369 -8.20 10.54 -13.18
CA ALA A 369 -8.16 9.11 -12.95
C ALA A 369 -8.80 8.70 -11.60
N TYR A 370 -9.12 9.66 -10.74
CA TYR A 370 -9.55 9.47 -9.36
C TYR A 370 -10.99 9.93 -9.12
N LYS A 371 -11.64 9.37 -8.10
CA LYS A 371 -12.97 9.81 -7.65
C LYS A 371 -12.91 11.26 -7.16
N PRO A 372 -14.00 12.04 -7.35
CA PRO A 372 -14.10 13.39 -6.81
C PRO A 372 -13.98 13.41 -5.28
N MET A 373 -13.36 14.44 -4.73
CA MET A 373 -13.24 14.64 -3.28
C MET A 373 -14.58 14.54 -2.55
N ASP A 374 -15.64 15.12 -3.13
CA ASP A 374 -16.97 15.18 -2.50
C ASP A 374 -17.57 13.80 -2.25
N GLU A 375 -17.27 12.78 -3.07
CA GLU A 375 -17.69 11.40 -2.82
C GLU A 375 -17.08 10.86 -1.52
N ILE A 376 -15.82 11.15 -1.26
CA ILE A 376 -15.14 10.73 -0.02
C ILE A 376 -15.65 11.52 1.17
N VAL A 377 -15.76 12.84 1.03
CA VAL A 377 -16.22 13.75 2.10
C VAL A 377 -17.62 13.38 2.57
N SER A 378 -18.53 13.01 1.67
CA SER A 378 -19.90 12.65 2.01
C SER A 378 -20.02 11.35 2.84
N GLU A 379 -19.04 10.45 2.75
CA GLU A 379 -19.10 9.13 3.36
C GLU A 379 -18.26 8.99 4.65
N ILE A 380 -17.22 9.80 4.86
CA ILE A 380 -16.26 9.60 5.96
C ILE A 380 -16.75 10.10 7.33
N GLY A 381 -17.79 10.91 7.37
CA GLY A 381 -18.33 11.50 8.62
C GLY A 381 -18.52 10.51 9.79
N PRO A 382 -18.95 9.26 9.57
CA PRO A 382 -19.07 8.27 10.66
C PRO A 382 -17.76 7.85 11.28
N THR A 383 -16.63 7.93 10.58
CA THR A 383 -15.33 7.41 11.02
C THR A 383 -14.28 8.47 11.31
N ALA A 384 -14.36 9.64 10.68
CA ALA A 384 -13.40 10.72 10.87
C ALA A 384 -14.05 12.10 10.72
N ASP A 385 -13.57 13.08 11.49
CA ASP A 385 -13.89 14.48 11.31
C ASP A 385 -12.80 15.17 10.48
N ILE A 386 -13.19 15.92 9.45
CA ILE A 386 -12.27 16.74 8.66
C ILE A 386 -11.87 17.95 9.51
N ILE A 387 -10.56 18.10 9.76
CA ILE A 387 -10.00 19.25 10.48
C ILE A 387 -9.64 20.35 9.49
N GLU A 388 -9.00 19.99 8.38
CA GLU A 388 -8.48 20.94 7.41
C GLU A 388 -8.39 20.30 6.02
N ARG A 389 -8.61 21.11 4.98
CA ARG A 389 -8.33 20.76 3.59
C ARG A 389 -7.05 21.46 3.17
N ILE A 390 -6.06 20.70 2.75
CA ILE A 390 -4.79 21.23 2.26
C ILE A 390 -4.71 21.02 0.76
N ARG A 391 -4.24 22.05 0.02
CA ARG A 391 -4.22 22.08 -1.47
C ARG A 391 -2.80 22.10 -1.98
N PRO A 392 -2.48 21.35 -3.03
CA PRO A 392 -1.15 21.31 -3.60
C PRO A 392 -0.74 22.68 -4.15
N VAL A 393 0.46 23.09 -3.84
CA VAL A 393 1.15 24.22 -4.48
C VAL A 393 2.40 23.73 -5.23
N TYR A 394 2.88 22.52 -4.86
CA TYR A 394 3.95 21.80 -5.53
C TYR A 394 3.66 20.30 -5.52
N ASN A 395 3.91 19.60 -6.63
CA ASN A 395 3.81 18.15 -6.70
C ASN A 395 4.94 17.54 -7.53
N PHE A 396 5.57 16.50 -7.01
CA PHE A 396 6.57 15.67 -7.66
C PHE A 396 6.14 14.21 -7.69
N LYS A 397 6.05 13.64 -8.87
CA LYS A 397 5.84 12.22 -9.12
C LYS A 397 6.96 11.63 -9.95
N ALA A 398 7.37 10.41 -9.60
CA ALA A 398 8.30 9.67 -10.43
C ALA A 398 7.52 8.91 -11.51
N ALA A 399 7.96 9.00 -12.75
CA ALA A 399 7.61 8.04 -13.79
C ALA A 399 8.09 6.63 -13.40
N GLU A 400 7.36 5.58 -13.81
CA GLU A 400 7.72 4.17 -13.56
C GLU A 400 8.95 3.74 -14.36
#